data_21462c73e048c5c5c1c399421ba60b24
#
_entry.id   21462c73e048c5c5c1c399421ba60b24
#
_cell.length_a   1.000
_cell.length_b   1.000
_cell.length_c   1.000
_cell.angle_alpha   90.00
_cell.angle_beta   90.00
_cell.angle_gamma   90.00
#
_symmetry.space_group_name_H-M   'P 1'
#
loop_
_entity.id
_entity.type
_entity.pdbx_description
1 polymer ?
#
loop_
_entity_poly.entity_id
_entity_poly.type
_entity_poly.pdbx_seq_one_letter_code
_entity_poly.pdbx_strand_id
1 'polypeptide(L)'
;MPVDIYSTAAQLKALELMPREYTFLYDIFCADLGTVEEEKAIYDFRKGARRMAPVVHPGTGGVLMERTGFETREIGFCTVAPERIITNPDLQTRAFGEKILGAMTAEQREKKMLASDLMEMRQAIQRRREWMARQVLLDGKLSVFRYTNEGRDMKTTLVADYGFTQHYTPDTKWDQADASIDADMHEIYDLVYDGLGIVDVIVMDPASADAMMGNSKYVKPVSYTHLTLPT
;
A
#
# COMPACT_ATOMS: atom_id res chain seq x y z
N MET A 1 41.47 -9.38 -9.67
CA MET A 1 40.85 -8.66 -10.80
C MET A 1 40.04 -7.52 -10.25
N PRO A 2 40.13 -6.30 -10.76
CA PRO A 2 39.23 -5.25 -10.34
C PRO A 2 37.79 -5.67 -10.66
N VAL A 3 36.91 -5.55 -9.67
CA VAL A 3 35.48 -5.87 -9.87
C VAL A 3 34.89 -4.75 -10.72
N ASP A 4 34.31 -5.14 -11.87
CA ASP A 4 33.60 -4.19 -12.71
C ASP A 4 32.33 -3.76 -12.00
N ILE A 5 32.28 -2.49 -11.59
CA ILE A 5 31.16 -1.89 -10.85
C ILE A 5 29.86 -1.81 -11.66
N TYR A 6 29.98 -1.86 -12.98
CA TYR A 6 28.82 -1.85 -13.89
C TYR A 6 28.29 -3.26 -14.18
N SER A 7 28.95 -4.31 -13.70
CA SER A 7 28.42 -5.64 -13.86
C SER A 7 27.12 -5.81 -13.08
N THR A 8 26.14 -6.46 -13.69
CA THR A 8 24.82 -6.75 -13.07
C THR A 8 24.96 -7.44 -11.71
N ALA A 9 25.93 -8.33 -11.58
CA ALA A 9 26.19 -9.04 -10.33
C ALA A 9 26.68 -8.11 -9.21
N ALA A 10 27.55 -7.12 -9.52
CA ALA A 10 28.02 -6.16 -8.54
C ALA A 10 26.92 -5.21 -8.11
N GLN A 11 26.08 -4.76 -9.04
CA GLN A 11 24.94 -3.89 -8.75
C GLN A 11 23.86 -4.59 -7.94
N LEU A 12 23.53 -5.84 -8.26
CA LEU A 12 22.58 -6.66 -7.47
C LEU A 12 23.08 -6.85 -6.04
N LYS A 13 24.35 -7.20 -5.86
CA LYS A 13 24.95 -7.34 -4.53
C LYS A 13 24.95 -6.03 -3.74
N ALA A 14 25.18 -4.89 -4.41
CA ALA A 14 25.07 -3.57 -3.78
C ALA A 14 23.62 -3.29 -3.34
N LEU A 15 22.62 -3.60 -4.16
CA LEU A 15 21.21 -3.45 -3.84
C LEU A 15 20.78 -4.34 -2.66
N GLU A 16 21.28 -5.57 -2.55
CA GLU A 16 20.99 -6.47 -1.42
C GLU A 16 21.51 -5.91 -0.09
N LEU A 17 22.68 -5.26 -0.11
CA LEU A 17 23.31 -4.68 1.09
C LEU A 17 22.69 -3.33 1.51
N MET A 18 21.91 -2.69 0.65
CA MET A 18 21.26 -1.43 0.99
C MET A 18 20.09 -1.64 1.96
N PRO A 19 19.92 -0.78 2.98
CA PRO A 19 18.76 -0.87 3.86
C PRO A 19 17.47 -0.68 3.06
N ARG A 20 16.46 -1.49 3.37
CA ARG A 20 15.12 -1.33 2.82
C ARG A 20 14.41 -0.20 3.57
N GLU A 21 13.82 0.75 2.85
CA GLU A 21 12.88 1.67 3.45
C GLU A 21 11.61 0.93 3.84
N TYR A 22 11.10 1.23 5.02
CA TYR A 22 9.81 0.73 5.47
C TYR A 22 8.69 1.43 4.71
N THR A 23 7.79 0.64 4.14
CA THR A 23 6.58 1.12 3.47
C THR A 23 5.37 0.70 4.30
N PHE A 24 4.59 1.66 4.78
CA PHE A 24 3.55 1.39 5.77
C PHE A 24 2.41 0.55 5.21
N LEU A 25 1.73 1.04 4.16
CA LEU A 25 0.57 0.35 3.60
C LEU A 25 0.97 -0.91 2.84
N TYR A 26 2.06 -0.83 2.06
CA TYR A 26 2.53 -1.98 1.29
C TYR A 26 2.95 -3.14 2.19
N ASP A 27 3.71 -2.86 3.26
CA ASP A 27 4.22 -3.91 4.15
C ASP A 27 3.12 -4.54 5.04
N ILE A 28 2.04 -3.81 5.34
CA ILE A 28 0.92 -4.32 6.15
C ILE A 28 -0.08 -5.11 5.30
N PHE A 29 -0.45 -4.59 4.13
CA PHE A 29 -1.59 -5.10 3.36
C PHE A 29 -1.19 -5.91 2.11
N CYS A 30 0.04 -5.76 1.62
CA CYS A 30 0.49 -6.43 0.41
C CYS A 30 1.50 -7.51 0.77
N ALA A 31 1.04 -8.76 0.85
CA ALA A 31 1.93 -9.90 1.01
C ALA A 31 2.71 -10.17 -0.28
N ASP A 32 4.00 -10.51 -0.15
CA ASP A 32 4.79 -10.97 -1.29
C ASP A 32 4.45 -12.43 -1.58
N LEU A 33 3.59 -12.67 -2.55
CA LEU A 33 3.11 -14.00 -2.93
C LEU A 33 4.01 -14.70 -3.96
N GLY A 34 5.12 -14.08 -4.36
CA GLY A 34 6.05 -14.60 -5.35
C GLY A 34 5.94 -13.93 -6.71
N THR A 35 6.56 -14.56 -7.71
CA THR A 35 6.64 -14.05 -9.08
C THR A 35 5.70 -14.81 -10.01
N VAL A 36 5.09 -14.08 -10.95
CA VAL A 36 4.24 -14.62 -12.01
C VAL A 36 4.99 -14.43 -13.33
N GLU A 37 5.06 -15.48 -14.15
CA GLU A 37 5.75 -15.46 -15.45
C GLU A 37 4.87 -14.92 -16.59
N GLU A 38 3.56 -14.79 -16.35
CA GLU A 38 2.59 -14.36 -17.35
C GLU A 38 2.49 -12.82 -17.40
N GLU A 39 2.16 -12.28 -18.57
CA GLU A 39 1.97 -10.83 -18.76
C GLU A 39 0.72 -10.28 -18.05
N LYS A 40 -0.24 -11.14 -17.71
CA LYS A 40 -1.48 -10.81 -17.03
C LYS A 40 -1.76 -11.81 -15.94
N ALA A 41 -2.21 -11.34 -14.79
CA ALA A 41 -2.75 -12.20 -13.75
C ALA A 41 -4.27 -12.30 -13.91
N ILE A 42 -4.77 -13.52 -13.85
CA ILE A 42 -6.21 -13.80 -13.85
C ILE A 42 -6.60 -14.14 -12.41
N TYR A 43 -7.65 -13.51 -11.91
CA TYR A 43 -8.18 -13.81 -10.58
C TYR A 43 -9.69 -13.94 -10.62
N ASP A 44 -10.18 -14.88 -9.82
CA ASP A 44 -11.59 -15.14 -9.68
C ASP A 44 -12.15 -14.42 -8.47
N PHE A 45 -13.15 -13.59 -8.71
CA PHE A 45 -13.86 -12.86 -7.68
C PHE A 45 -15.19 -13.55 -7.37
N ARG A 46 -15.37 -13.96 -6.11
CA ARG A 46 -16.61 -14.57 -5.65
C ARG A 46 -17.22 -13.76 -4.53
N LYS A 47 -18.40 -13.24 -4.75
CA LYS A 47 -19.18 -12.56 -3.72
C LYS A 47 -19.80 -13.65 -2.82
N GLY A 48 -19.33 -13.77 -1.60
CA GLY A 48 -19.85 -14.72 -0.62
C GLY A 48 -21.30 -14.34 -0.23
N ALA A 49 -22.14 -15.35 0.02
CA ALA A 49 -23.44 -15.15 0.63
C ALA A 49 -23.58 -16.13 1.79
N ARG A 50 -23.95 -15.64 2.97
CA ARG A 50 -24.27 -16.47 4.14
C ARG A 50 -25.68 -17.02 3.97
N ARG A 51 -25.83 -18.16 3.26
CA ARG A 51 -27.13 -18.82 3.09
C ARG A 51 -27.29 -19.89 4.17
N MET A 52 -28.42 -19.87 4.88
CA MET A 52 -28.77 -20.95 5.78
C MET A 52 -29.37 -22.11 5.00
N ALA A 53 -29.11 -23.33 5.45
CA ALA A 53 -29.78 -24.51 4.90
C ALA A 53 -31.29 -24.47 5.19
N PRO A 54 -32.14 -24.74 4.18
CA PRO A 54 -33.59 -24.79 4.41
C PRO A 54 -33.95 -25.97 5.29
N VAL A 55 -34.88 -25.76 6.22
CA VAL A 55 -35.49 -26.84 7.02
C VAL A 55 -36.66 -27.42 6.23
N VAL A 56 -36.66 -28.73 6.02
CA VAL A 56 -37.72 -29.44 5.29
C VAL A 56 -38.48 -30.39 6.24
N HIS A 57 -39.74 -30.65 5.91
CA HIS A 57 -40.57 -31.61 6.68
C HIS A 57 -40.02 -33.03 6.51
N PRO A 58 -40.02 -33.87 7.56
CA PRO A 58 -39.66 -35.29 7.45
C PRO A 58 -40.46 -35.99 6.36
N GLY A 59 -39.77 -36.63 5.40
CA GLY A 59 -40.39 -37.30 4.25
C GLY A 59 -40.55 -36.46 2.99
N THR A 60 -40.22 -35.16 3.04
CA THR A 60 -40.13 -34.31 1.84
C THR A 60 -38.70 -34.34 1.29
N GLY A 61 -38.53 -34.30 -0.02
CA GLY A 61 -37.22 -34.19 -0.65
C GLY A 61 -36.49 -32.91 -0.28
N GLY A 62 -35.18 -32.87 -0.44
CA GLY A 62 -34.36 -31.67 -0.21
C GLY A 62 -34.72 -30.52 -1.16
N VAL A 63 -34.48 -29.30 -0.71
CA VAL A 63 -34.63 -28.07 -1.54
C VAL A 63 -33.38 -27.86 -2.32
N LEU A 64 -33.50 -27.64 -3.64
CA LEU A 64 -32.38 -27.34 -4.49
C LEU A 64 -31.81 -25.95 -4.15
N MET A 65 -30.55 -25.91 -3.76
CA MET A 65 -29.84 -24.66 -3.54
C MET A 65 -28.97 -24.30 -4.76
N GLU A 66 -29.12 -23.09 -5.25
CA GLU A 66 -28.30 -22.57 -6.34
C GLU A 66 -26.84 -22.40 -5.91
N ARG A 67 -25.93 -22.69 -6.84
CA ARG A 67 -24.50 -22.45 -6.63
C ARG A 67 -24.18 -20.95 -6.79
N THR A 68 -23.31 -20.44 -5.94
CA THR A 68 -22.80 -19.08 -6.08
C THR A 68 -21.83 -19.04 -7.26
N GLY A 69 -22.10 -18.19 -8.24
CA GLY A 69 -21.20 -17.92 -9.35
C GLY A 69 -19.93 -17.17 -8.91
N PHE A 70 -18.99 -17.07 -9.81
CA PHE A 70 -17.80 -16.24 -9.65
C PHE A 70 -17.62 -15.40 -10.92
N GLU A 71 -16.90 -14.30 -10.79
CA GLU A 71 -16.54 -13.40 -11.90
C GLU A 71 -15.02 -13.47 -12.05
N THR A 72 -14.57 -13.70 -13.28
CA THR A 72 -13.14 -13.73 -13.60
C THR A 72 -12.72 -12.36 -14.10
N ARG A 73 -11.67 -11.80 -13.52
CA ARG A 73 -11.09 -10.52 -13.92
C ARG A 73 -9.62 -10.66 -14.24
N GLU A 74 -9.14 -9.83 -15.15
CA GLU A 74 -7.74 -9.76 -15.53
C GLU A 74 -7.08 -8.53 -14.91
N ILE A 75 -5.88 -8.71 -14.38
CA ILE A 75 -5.00 -7.63 -13.96
C ILE A 75 -3.81 -7.56 -14.90
N GLY A 76 -3.59 -6.41 -15.52
CA GLY A 76 -2.38 -6.14 -16.27
C GLY A 76 -1.24 -5.73 -15.35
N PHE A 77 -0.03 -6.15 -15.66
CA PHE A 77 1.16 -5.69 -14.94
C PHE A 77 1.64 -4.33 -15.46
N CYS A 78 2.21 -3.53 -14.57
CA CYS A 78 2.90 -2.30 -14.92
C CYS A 78 4.38 -2.43 -14.58
N THR A 79 5.23 -2.05 -15.52
CA THR A 79 6.69 -2.03 -15.31
C THR A 79 7.10 -0.69 -14.71
N VAL A 80 7.86 -0.74 -13.62
CA VAL A 80 8.48 0.44 -13.00
C VAL A 80 9.99 0.33 -13.23
N ALA A 81 10.51 1.13 -14.14
CA ALA A 81 11.91 1.07 -14.57
C ALA A 81 12.53 2.50 -14.56
N PRO A 82 13.00 2.97 -13.40
CA PRO A 82 13.77 4.20 -13.36
C PRO A 82 15.17 3.97 -13.98
N GLU A 83 15.64 4.94 -14.74
CA GLU A 83 16.95 4.91 -15.39
C GLU A 83 17.72 6.20 -15.09
N ARG A 84 19.02 6.09 -14.92
CA ARG A 84 19.94 7.23 -14.82
C ARG A 84 21.18 6.96 -15.63
N ILE A 85 21.65 8.00 -16.32
CA ILE A 85 22.85 7.96 -17.13
C ILE A 85 23.90 8.82 -16.42
N ILE A 86 25.09 8.26 -16.20
CA ILE A 86 26.25 8.99 -15.69
C ILE A 86 27.06 9.47 -16.89
N THR A 87 27.26 10.76 -17.00
CA THR A 87 28.00 11.37 -18.09
C THR A 87 29.41 11.83 -17.66
N ASN A 88 30.35 11.96 -18.62
CA ASN A 88 31.68 12.46 -18.32
C ASN A 88 31.70 13.84 -17.63
N PRO A 89 30.86 14.82 -18.00
CA PRO A 89 30.75 16.08 -17.26
C PRO A 89 30.37 15.92 -15.79
N ASP A 90 29.51 14.93 -15.45
CA ASP A 90 29.10 14.68 -14.07
C ASP A 90 30.30 14.23 -13.22
N LEU A 91 31.19 13.43 -13.80
CA LEU A 91 32.41 12.98 -13.13
C LEU A 91 33.46 14.10 -12.92
N GLN A 92 33.45 15.12 -13.75
CA GLN A 92 34.36 16.28 -13.64
C GLN A 92 33.84 17.33 -12.66
N THR A 93 32.52 17.36 -12.43
CA THR A 93 31.89 18.31 -11.53
C THR A 93 31.97 17.82 -10.08
N ARG A 94 32.20 18.72 -9.14
CA ARG A 94 32.24 18.42 -7.73
C ARG A 94 30.88 17.89 -7.25
N ALA A 95 30.86 16.71 -6.60
CA ALA A 95 29.66 16.14 -6.03
C ALA A 95 29.24 16.87 -4.75
N PHE A 96 27.95 16.80 -4.44
CA PHE A 96 27.41 17.33 -3.17
C PHE A 96 28.12 16.71 -1.96
N GLY A 97 28.52 17.57 -1.00
CA GLY A 97 29.23 17.14 0.20
C GLY A 97 30.73 16.81 0.00
N GLU A 98 31.30 16.99 -1.20
CA GLU A 98 32.71 16.80 -1.43
C GLU A 98 33.52 18.02 -0.90
N LYS A 99 34.63 17.75 -0.16
CA LYS A 99 35.49 18.76 0.41
C LYS A 99 36.18 19.56 -0.72
N ILE A 100 36.34 20.88 -0.53
CA ILE A 100 37.01 21.77 -1.50
C ILE A 100 38.49 21.42 -1.62
N LEU A 101 39.13 21.07 -0.51
CA LEU A 101 40.52 20.63 -0.42
C LEU A 101 40.56 19.13 -0.19
N GLY A 102 41.22 18.37 -1.07
CA GLY A 102 41.27 16.91 -1.05
C GLY A 102 40.20 16.30 -1.95
N ALA A 103 40.18 16.76 -3.21
CA ALA A 103 39.23 16.28 -4.22
C ALA A 103 39.30 14.76 -4.39
N MET A 104 38.15 14.15 -4.50
CA MET A 104 38.02 12.73 -4.84
C MET A 104 38.53 12.47 -6.25
N THR A 105 39.09 11.30 -6.49
CA THR A 105 39.44 10.90 -7.86
C THR A 105 38.15 10.69 -8.68
N ALA A 106 38.25 10.79 -10.01
CA ALA A 106 37.10 10.54 -10.89
C ALA A 106 36.48 9.17 -10.64
N GLU A 107 37.30 8.14 -10.45
CA GLU A 107 36.85 6.78 -10.14
C GLU A 107 36.07 6.66 -8.77
N GLN A 108 36.57 7.38 -7.77
CA GLN A 108 35.88 7.42 -6.46
C GLN A 108 34.54 8.16 -6.56
N ARG A 109 34.49 9.23 -7.36
CA ARG A 109 33.27 9.99 -7.61
C ARG A 109 32.24 9.17 -8.35
N GLU A 110 32.67 8.43 -9.37
CA GLU A 110 31.84 7.51 -10.13
C GLU A 110 31.21 6.44 -9.24
N LYS A 111 31.98 5.76 -8.40
CA LYS A 111 31.48 4.76 -7.45
C LYS A 111 30.47 5.36 -6.47
N LYS A 112 30.74 6.56 -5.97
CA LYS A 112 29.82 7.26 -5.05
C LYS A 112 28.51 7.65 -5.75
N MET A 113 28.59 8.17 -6.97
CA MET A 113 27.41 8.54 -7.76
C MET A 113 26.57 7.31 -8.07
N LEU A 114 27.17 6.23 -8.56
CA LEU A 114 26.48 4.98 -8.85
C LEU A 114 25.75 4.44 -7.61
N ALA A 115 26.40 4.43 -6.44
CA ALA A 115 25.79 3.98 -5.20
C ALA A 115 24.61 4.88 -4.78
N SER A 116 24.76 6.21 -4.92
CA SER A 116 23.67 7.16 -4.63
C SER A 116 22.49 6.98 -5.57
N ASP A 117 22.77 6.84 -6.87
CA ASP A 117 21.74 6.63 -7.89
C ASP A 117 20.97 5.34 -7.69
N LEU A 118 21.64 4.23 -7.39
CA LEU A 118 21.00 2.96 -7.09
C LEU A 118 20.10 3.07 -5.86
N MET A 119 20.56 3.75 -4.81
CA MET A 119 19.76 3.97 -3.59
C MET A 119 18.52 4.81 -3.89
N GLU A 120 18.66 5.93 -4.58
CA GLU A 120 17.55 6.81 -4.93
C GLU A 120 16.53 6.14 -5.86
N MET A 121 16.99 5.36 -6.85
CA MET A 121 16.12 4.60 -7.73
C MET A 121 15.34 3.53 -6.97
N ARG A 122 16.00 2.82 -6.03
CA ARG A 122 15.33 1.85 -5.16
C ARG A 122 14.25 2.53 -4.31
N GLN A 123 14.56 3.65 -3.68
CA GLN A 123 13.60 4.44 -2.90
C GLN A 123 12.43 4.93 -3.75
N ALA A 124 12.69 5.35 -4.98
CA ALA A 124 11.65 5.76 -5.93
C ALA A 124 10.69 4.61 -6.27
N ILE A 125 11.22 3.39 -6.44
CA ILE A 125 10.41 2.18 -6.66
C ILE A 125 9.56 1.88 -5.42
N GLN A 126 10.13 1.95 -4.21
CA GLN A 126 9.41 1.71 -2.97
C GLN A 126 8.28 2.73 -2.77
N ARG A 127 8.54 4.02 -2.97
CA ARG A 127 7.50 5.06 -2.94
C ARG A 127 6.40 4.83 -3.97
N ARG A 128 6.74 4.32 -5.16
CA ARG A 128 5.74 3.96 -6.17
C ARG A 128 4.87 2.79 -5.70
N ARG A 129 5.46 1.75 -5.09
CA ARG A 129 4.70 0.62 -4.53
C ARG A 129 3.73 1.08 -3.43
N GLU A 130 4.20 1.92 -2.51
CA GLU A 130 3.37 2.50 -1.45
C GLU A 130 2.21 3.33 -2.00
N TRP A 131 2.48 4.16 -3.03
CA TRP A 131 1.43 4.93 -3.70
C TRP A 131 0.39 4.03 -4.38
N MET A 132 0.83 2.93 -5.01
CA MET A 132 -0.07 1.96 -5.63
C MET A 132 -0.93 1.24 -4.59
N ALA A 133 -0.34 0.82 -3.47
CA ALA A 133 -1.07 0.22 -2.36
C ALA A 133 -2.12 1.19 -1.79
N ARG A 134 -1.75 2.46 -1.57
CA ARG A 134 -2.69 3.49 -1.16
C ARG A 134 -3.87 3.64 -2.13
N GLN A 135 -3.60 3.68 -3.43
CA GLN A 135 -4.65 3.85 -4.43
C GLN A 135 -5.64 2.67 -4.44
N VAL A 136 -5.11 1.43 -4.35
CA VAL A 136 -5.96 0.23 -4.26
C VAL A 136 -6.82 0.24 -3.01
N LEU A 137 -6.26 0.60 -1.85
CA LEU A 137 -6.98 0.61 -0.58
C LEU A 137 -8.06 1.70 -0.50
N LEU A 138 -7.80 2.88 -1.08
CA LEU A 138 -8.75 3.99 -1.01
C LEU A 138 -9.81 3.94 -2.13
N ASP A 139 -9.38 3.63 -3.35
CA ASP A 139 -10.23 3.75 -4.53
C ASP A 139 -10.75 2.38 -5.02
N GLY A 140 -10.18 1.28 -4.50
CA GLY A 140 -10.46 -0.08 -4.98
C GLY A 140 -10.04 -0.31 -6.43
N LYS A 141 -9.27 0.61 -7.00
CA LYS A 141 -8.80 0.58 -8.39
C LYS A 141 -7.36 1.01 -8.45
N LEU A 142 -6.60 0.42 -9.37
CA LEU A 142 -5.25 0.85 -9.67
C LEU A 142 -5.20 1.47 -11.06
N SER A 143 -5.02 2.77 -11.11
CA SER A 143 -4.82 3.52 -12.34
C SER A 143 -3.42 4.13 -12.35
N VAL A 144 -2.61 3.81 -13.35
CA VAL A 144 -1.25 4.32 -13.47
C VAL A 144 -1.07 5.15 -14.74
N PHE A 145 -0.23 6.17 -14.63
CA PHE A 145 0.24 6.91 -15.80
C PHE A 145 1.38 6.13 -16.43
N ARG A 146 1.23 5.76 -17.69
CA ARG A 146 2.29 5.16 -18.49
C ARG A 146 2.88 6.20 -19.40
N TYR A 147 4.20 6.28 -19.41
CA TYR A 147 4.93 7.08 -20.39
C TYR A 147 5.02 6.30 -21.68
N THR A 148 4.64 6.94 -22.77
CA THR A 148 4.79 6.45 -24.14
C THR A 148 5.70 7.42 -24.91
N ASN A 149 6.21 7.04 -26.06
CA ASN A 149 7.08 7.90 -26.88
C ASN A 149 8.27 8.50 -26.13
N GLU A 150 9.12 7.65 -25.53
CA GLU A 150 10.32 8.09 -24.81
C GLU A 150 10.04 9.14 -23.71
N GLY A 151 8.90 9.03 -23.05
CA GLY A 151 8.50 9.92 -21.95
C GLY A 151 7.83 11.23 -22.37
N ARG A 152 7.50 11.41 -23.65
CA ARG A 152 6.85 12.64 -24.15
C ARG A 152 5.34 12.66 -23.91
N ASP A 153 4.70 11.48 -23.97
CA ASP A 153 3.25 11.35 -23.80
C ASP A 153 2.94 10.58 -22.52
N MET A 154 1.94 11.03 -21.78
CA MET A 154 1.40 10.32 -20.61
C MET A 154 0.01 9.82 -20.92
N LYS A 155 -0.22 8.53 -20.72
CA LYS A 155 -1.55 7.92 -20.82
C LYS A 155 -1.94 7.26 -19.52
N THR A 156 -3.12 7.61 -18.99
CA THR A 156 -3.70 6.90 -17.86
C THR A 156 -4.20 5.54 -18.33
N THR A 157 -3.78 4.50 -17.65
CA THR A 157 -4.20 3.13 -17.91
C THR A 157 -4.74 2.51 -16.63
N LEU A 158 -5.96 2.00 -16.67
CA LEU A 158 -6.50 1.18 -15.59
C LEU A 158 -5.78 -0.17 -15.62
N VAL A 159 -5.14 -0.52 -14.51
CA VAL A 159 -4.38 -1.77 -14.37
C VAL A 159 -5.25 -2.84 -13.71
N ALA A 160 -5.95 -2.47 -12.64
CA ALA A 160 -6.82 -3.37 -11.89
C ALA A 160 -8.05 -2.64 -11.36
N ASP A 161 -9.21 -3.33 -11.36
CA ASP A 161 -10.43 -2.89 -10.70
C ASP A 161 -10.93 -4.00 -9.79
N TYR A 162 -10.86 -3.77 -8.48
CA TYR A 162 -11.31 -4.74 -7.46
C TYR A 162 -12.82 -4.66 -7.20
N GLY A 163 -13.52 -3.72 -7.84
CA GLY A 163 -14.98 -3.55 -7.71
C GLY A 163 -15.41 -3.05 -6.33
N PHE A 164 -14.53 -2.32 -5.63
CA PHE A 164 -14.85 -1.71 -4.35
C PHE A 164 -15.83 -0.54 -4.54
N THR A 165 -16.94 -0.58 -3.83
CA THR A 165 -18.03 0.40 -3.96
C THR A 165 -18.51 0.95 -2.62
N GLN A 166 -18.00 0.43 -1.51
CA GLN A 166 -18.47 0.81 -0.18
C GLN A 166 -17.66 2.01 0.33
N HIS A 167 -18.34 3.13 0.51
CA HIS A 167 -17.79 4.33 1.11
C HIS A 167 -18.73 4.79 2.22
N TYR A 168 -18.20 5.04 3.39
CA TYR A 168 -18.92 5.65 4.49
C TYR A 168 -18.54 7.11 4.61
N THR A 169 -19.52 7.97 4.83
CA THR A 169 -19.31 9.39 5.10
C THR A 169 -20.12 9.76 6.34
N PRO A 170 -19.49 10.19 7.44
CA PRO A 170 -20.19 10.56 8.65
C PRO A 170 -21.06 11.81 8.43
N ASP A 171 -22.24 11.84 9.02
CA ASP A 171 -23.15 13.00 8.96
C ASP A 171 -22.52 14.23 9.63
N THR A 172 -21.84 14.02 10.74
CA THR A 172 -21.13 15.07 11.49
C THR A 172 -19.64 14.75 11.46
N LYS A 173 -18.83 15.70 11.02
CA LYS A 173 -17.37 15.52 10.96
C LYS A 173 -16.78 15.34 12.35
N TRP A 174 -15.76 14.53 12.49
CA TRP A 174 -15.14 14.17 13.78
C TRP A 174 -14.45 15.33 14.51
N ASP A 175 -14.15 16.42 13.81
CA ASP A 175 -13.62 17.65 14.38
C ASP A 175 -14.67 18.48 15.13
N GLN A 176 -15.95 18.12 15.03
CA GLN A 176 -17.05 18.81 15.71
C GLN A 176 -17.35 18.19 17.07
N ALA A 177 -17.69 19.03 18.04
CA ALA A 177 -17.91 18.60 19.43
C ALA A 177 -19.14 17.69 19.62
N ASP A 178 -20.10 17.73 18.71
CA ASP A 178 -21.32 16.92 18.71
C ASP A 178 -21.17 15.60 17.94
N ALA A 179 -20.02 15.36 17.28
CA ALA A 179 -19.75 14.13 16.55
C ALA A 179 -19.89 12.88 17.44
N SER A 180 -20.56 11.86 16.91
CA SER A 180 -20.74 10.55 17.56
C SER A 180 -19.84 9.51 16.93
N ILE A 181 -18.54 9.58 17.20
CA ILE A 181 -17.52 8.70 16.63
C ILE A 181 -17.81 7.21 16.91
N ASP A 182 -18.36 6.92 18.10
CA ASP A 182 -18.73 5.55 18.47
C ASP A 182 -19.82 4.98 17.56
N ALA A 183 -20.84 5.78 17.22
CA ALA A 183 -21.90 5.35 16.30
C ALA A 183 -21.35 5.17 14.88
N ASP A 184 -20.54 6.09 14.39
CA ASP A 184 -19.90 5.97 13.07
C ASP A 184 -19.02 4.72 12.98
N MET A 185 -18.27 4.42 14.02
CA MET A 185 -17.45 3.21 14.08
C MET A 185 -18.29 1.94 14.06
N HIS A 186 -19.43 1.92 14.75
CA HIS A 186 -20.36 0.78 14.69
C HIS A 186 -20.94 0.60 13.29
N GLU A 187 -21.35 1.67 12.64
CA GLU A 187 -21.83 1.59 11.25
C GLU A 187 -20.77 1.09 10.28
N ILE A 188 -19.51 1.54 10.42
CA ILE A 188 -18.39 1.02 9.63
C ILE A 188 -18.16 -0.47 9.89
N TYR A 189 -18.22 -0.90 11.16
CA TYR A 189 -18.12 -2.31 11.53
C TYR A 189 -19.22 -3.15 10.88
N ASP A 190 -20.46 -2.70 10.97
CA ASP A 190 -21.62 -3.40 10.39
C ASP A 190 -21.51 -3.49 8.88
N LEU A 191 -21.05 -2.41 8.22
CA LEU A 191 -20.85 -2.38 6.79
C LEU A 191 -19.79 -3.41 6.33
N VAL A 192 -18.70 -3.56 7.07
CA VAL A 192 -17.66 -4.57 6.78
C VAL A 192 -18.15 -5.97 7.10
N TYR A 193 -18.89 -6.13 8.21
CA TYR A 193 -19.44 -7.42 8.65
C TYR A 193 -20.49 -7.95 7.67
N ASP A 194 -21.38 -7.11 7.15
CA ASP A 194 -22.36 -7.47 6.12
C ASP A 194 -21.69 -7.88 4.80
N GLY A 195 -20.51 -7.32 4.50
CA GLY A 195 -19.63 -7.75 3.41
C GLY A 195 -18.87 -9.05 3.69
N LEU A 196 -19.10 -9.74 4.82
CA LEU A 196 -18.42 -10.96 5.29
C LEU A 196 -16.98 -10.74 5.76
N GLY A 197 -16.59 -9.50 6.02
CA GLY A 197 -15.29 -9.13 6.57
C GLY A 197 -15.29 -9.08 8.10
N ILE A 198 -14.08 -9.10 8.67
CA ILE A 198 -13.82 -8.79 10.08
C ILE A 198 -12.84 -7.62 10.06
N VAL A 199 -13.06 -6.62 10.91
CA VAL A 199 -12.17 -5.47 11.02
C VAL A 199 -11.02 -5.83 11.97
N ASP A 200 -9.82 -6.00 11.42
CA ASP A 200 -8.60 -6.29 12.19
C ASP A 200 -7.74 -5.03 12.39
N VAL A 201 -7.75 -4.11 11.42
CA VAL A 201 -6.90 -2.93 11.41
C VAL A 201 -7.70 -1.73 10.94
N ILE A 202 -7.51 -0.61 11.61
CA ILE A 202 -8.03 0.70 11.22
C ILE A 202 -6.83 1.61 10.94
N VAL A 203 -6.79 2.19 9.75
CA VAL A 203 -5.75 3.15 9.35
C VAL A 203 -6.40 4.52 9.25
N MET A 204 -5.84 5.48 9.94
CA MET A 204 -6.31 6.87 9.92
C MET A 204 -5.14 7.84 9.83
N ASP A 205 -5.40 9.04 9.34
CA ASP A 205 -4.42 10.12 9.34
C ASP A 205 -4.28 10.74 10.76
N PRO A 206 -3.18 11.45 11.05
CA PRO A 206 -2.97 12.06 12.36
C PRO A 206 -4.08 13.02 12.78
N ALA A 207 -4.66 13.77 11.84
CA ALA A 207 -5.72 14.73 12.16
C ALA A 207 -7.01 14.02 12.62
N SER A 208 -7.38 12.92 11.95
CA SER A 208 -8.52 12.08 12.36
C SER A 208 -8.26 11.39 13.70
N ALA A 209 -7.02 10.93 13.94
CA ALA A 209 -6.63 10.34 15.21
C ALA A 209 -6.70 11.36 16.36
N ASP A 210 -6.21 12.57 16.16
CA ASP A 210 -6.29 13.65 17.13
C ASP A 210 -7.74 14.06 17.43
N ALA A 211 -8.59 14.14 16.39
CA ALA A 211 -10.02 14.43 16.56
C ALA A 211 -10.71 13.32 17.38
N MET A 212 -10.42 12.05 17.09
CA MET A 212 -10.94 10.90 17.83
C MET A 212 -10.50 10.92 19.29
N MET A 213 -9.21 11.13 19.57
CA MET A 213 -8.66 11.18 20.93
C MET A 213 -9.11 12.43 21.71
N GLY A 214 -9.38 13.54 21.03
CA GLY A 214 -9.88 14.78 21.62
C GLY A 214 -11.39 14.79 21.88
N ASN A 215 -12.15 13.85 21.32
CA ASN A 215 -13.60 13.81 21.49
C ASN A 215 -13.99 13.27 22.86
N SER A 216 -14.60 14.12 23.70
CA SER A 216 -14.99 13.79 25.08
C SER A 216 -16.08 12.72 25.19
N LYS A 217 -16.87 12.52 24.11
CA LYS A 217 -17.89 11.46 24.07
C LYS A 217 -17.27 10.10 23.80
N TYR A 218 -16.21 10.05 22.99
CA TYR A 218 -15.49 8.83 22.64
C TYR A 218 -14.52 8.40 23.76
N VAL A 219 -13.68 9.32 24.22
CA VAL A 219 -12.74 9.09 25.32
C VAL A 219 -13.40 9.44 26.64
N LYS A 220 -13.98 8.46 27.31
CA LYS A 220 -14.50 8.68 28.66
C LYS A 220 -13.35 8.69 29.67
N PRO A 221 -13.16 9.77 30.47
CA PRO A 221 -12.13 9.76 31.50
C PRO A 221 -12.45 8.66 32.50
N VAL A 222 -11.52 7.70 32.67
CA VAL A 222 -11.62 6.70 33.72
C VAL A 222 -11.34 7.41 35.06
N SER A 223 -12.40 7.67 35.80
CA SER A 223 -12.27 8.17 37.19
C SER A 223 -11.76 7.01 38.03
N TYR A 224 -10.47 7.04 38.39
CA TYR A 224 -9.95 6.18 39.45
C TYR A 224 -10.48 6.67 40.77
N THR A 225 -11.58 6.07 41.24
CA THR A 225 -11.92 6.16 42.66
C THR A 225 -10.80 5.46 43.42
N HIS A 226 -10.01 6.22 44.17
CA HIS A 226 -9.07 5.68 45.14
C HIS A 226 -9.86 4.78 46.11
N LEU A 227 -9.67 3.50 45.99
CA LEU A 227 -9.97 2.56 47.08
C LEU A 227 -8.95 2.83 48.17
N THR A 228 -9.30 3.64 49.15
CA THR A 228 -8.58 3.70 50.42
C THR A 228 -8.72 2.34 51.09
N LEU A 229 -7.61 1.60 51.19
CA LEU A 229 -7.55 0.41 52.01
C LEU A 229 -7.91 0.79 53.46
N PRO A 230 -8.81 0.07 54.14
CA PRO A 230 -9.02 0.29 55.58
C PRO A 230 -7.76 -0.12 56.32
N THR A 231 -7.26 0.78 57.16
CA THR A 231 -6.19 0.54 58.14
C THR A 231 -6.63 -0.43 59.21
#